data_7ee9059067e3fc4eeec6d019496a35a9
#
_entry.id   7ee9059067e3fc4eeec6d019496a35a9
#
_cell.length_a   1.000
_cell.length_b   1.000
_cell.length_c   1.000
_cell.angle_alpha   90.00
_cell.angle_beta   90.00
_cell.angle_gamma   90.00
#
_symmetry.space_group_name_H-M   'P 1'
#
loop_
_entity.id
_entity.type
_entity.pdbx_description
1 polymer ?
#
loop_
_entity_poly.entity_id
_entity_poly.type
_entity_poly.pdbx_seq_one_letter_code
_entity_poly.pdbx_strand_id
1 'polypeptide(L)'
;MKLKKFILIIVLFLAAMAVSFAAEGRYDIIPKPSSLTPSDGQFRITKSTNLQVEASDKLFTDVCSDFVSEFKKVSGIDLSRKNASNHILIRQVKGLGAEAYKMIVKPEGIVIDASAGNGAFYALQTLRQLLPAKVYGSKLSKGIKWEAACCTIEDGPRFAYRSMMLDCCRYFMPKETVMKFIDVMAMHKQNIFHWHLTDDQGWRIEIKKYPRLTEVGAWRPFTADYDGKNPDGTPHGGFYTQDDIREIVEYARRRAVTVVPEIEIPGHSSAAIAAYPELSCDSTKHYEVPTCWGVKKDVYCPNAFTFQFLEDVFTEMFDLFPSPYYHIGGDECPKDAWEQSKYCQDLMKVLGLKSEHELQTFFVHRMDSFLKEHGKTTIGWDEILDGSAVEGTLVQSYRGHKPAAKAIRRGLDVILSPNRWCYLDYYQTDMEKEPKAQALFLPMKKVYDYFPVVDSIPDLSAKHIIGYECCVWGEYDQNPARMEYLTWPRGVAAAEVGWTARDNKDWNSFRARMEKDLQRLDQKNVGYCHSYYNVIVNFDRKEALPHNVTLTLDYPDAQIHYTLDGSEPTSKSPVYKGETLTCPKGVQVKARGFNANGKALGQTTEKTF
;
A
#
# COMPACT_ATOMS: atom_id res chain seq x y z
N MET A 1 -3.43 -58.40 6.00
CA MET A 1 -2.43 -57.58 5.29
C MET A 1 -3.00 -56.20 4.83
N LYS A 2 -4.19 -56.15 4.24
CA LYS A 2 -4.79 -54.86 3.77
C LYS A 2 -5.10 -53.86 4.89
N LEU A 3 -5.58 -54.31 6.06
CA LEU A 3 -5.92 -53.43 7.18
C LEU A 3 -4.68 -52.75 7.81
N LYS A 4 -3.56 -53.48 7.95
CA LYS A 4 -2.29 -52.91 8.47
C LYS A 4 -1.69 -51.88 7.52
N LYS A 5 -1.84 -52.03 6.19
CA LYS A 5 -1.40 -50.99 5.22
C LYS A 5 -2.29 -49.74 5.27
N PHE A 6 -3.59 -49.92 5.49
CA PHE A 6 -4.52 -48.79 5.61
C PHE A 6 -4.27 -47.99 6.90
N ILE A 7 -4.03 -48.66 8.02
CA ILE A 7 -3.67 -47.97 9.29
C ILE A 7 -2.31 -47.26 9.17
N LEU A 8 -1.33 -47.86 8.49
CA LEU A 8 -0.03 -47.24 8.27
C LEU A 8 -0.13 -45.95 7.39
N ILE A 9 -1.00 -45.97 6.38
CA ILE A 9 -1.25 -44.80 5.52
C ILE A 9 -1.95 -43.68 6.33
N ILE A 10 -2.93 -44.01 7.17
CA ILE A 10 -3.61 -43.01 8.05
C ILE A 10 -2.64 -42.44 9.08
N VAL A 11 -1.78 -43.27 9.69
CA VAL A 11 -0.76 -42.79 10.64
C VAL A 11 0.28 -41.92 9.96
N LEU A 12 0.69 -42.26 8.74
CA LEU A 12 1.59 -41.40 7.94
C LEU A 12 0.93 -40.08 7.51
N PHE A 13 -0.37 -40.11 7.18
CA PHE A 13 -1.13 -38.92 6.84
C PHE A 13 -1.36 -38.02 8.06
N LEU A 14 -1.68 -38.60 9.22
CA LEU A 14 -1.80 -37.86 10.49
C LEU A 14 -0.46 -37.34 11.00
N ALA A 15 0.62 -38.11 10.81
CA ALA A 15 1.97 -37.64 11.12
C ALA A 15 2.41 -36.51 10.16
N ALA A 16 2.09 -36.60 8.88
CA ALA A 16 2.36 -35.53 7.90
C ALA A 16 1.53 -34.27 8.19
N MET A 17 0.26 -34.40 8.59
CA MET A 17 -0.56 -33.28 9.06
C MET A 17 0.00 -32.69 10.36
N ALA A 18 0.39 -33.50 11.34
CA ALA A 18 0.97 -33.01 12.60
C ALA A 18 2.30 -32.29 12.40
N VAL A 19 3.13 -32.72 11.45
CA VAL A 19 4.37 -32.06 11.05
C VAL A 19 4.05 -30.76 10.32
N SER A 20 3.01 -30.70 9.50
CA SER A 20 2.55 -29.47 8.84
C SER A 20 2.06 -28.44 9.85
N PHE A 21 1.23 -28.82 10.81
CA PHE A 21 0.76 -27.92 11.88
C PHE A 21 1.88 -27.44 12.83
N ALA A 22 2.85 -28.29 13.14
CA ALA A 22 4.01 -27.90 13.96
C ALA A 22 4.99 -26.97 13.22
N ALA A 23 4.95 -26.97 11.88
CA ALA A 23 5.78 -26.10 11.05
C ALA A 23 5.17 -24.69 10.88
N GLU A 24 3.84 -24.54 10.92
CA GLU A 24 3.17 -23.25 10.65
C GLU A 24 3.56 -22.13 11.61
N GLY A 25 3.84 -22.38 12.88
CA GLY A 25 4.26 -21.35 13.83
C GLY A 25 5.76 -21.01 13.83
N ARG A 26 6.56 -21.63 12.93
CA ARG A 26 8.03 -21.39 12.86
C ARG A 26 8.44 -20.48 11.71
N TYR A 27 7.58 -20.28 10.71
CA TYR A 27 7.86 -19.57 9.46
C TYR A 27 6.77 -18.55 9.11
N ASP A 28 6.47 -17.65 10.06
CA ASP A 28 5.44 -16.63 9.93
C ASP A 28 5.94 -15.47 9.04
N ILE A 29 6.15 -15.75 7.75
CA ILE A 29 6.70 -14.81 6.77
C ILE A 29 5.55 -14.21 5.95
N ILE A 30 5.47 -12.87 5.90
CA ILE A 30 4.58 -12.10 5.02
C ILE A 30 5.40 -11.11 4.20
N PRO A 31 5.27 -11.08 2.88
CA PRO A 31 4.50 -11.97 2.00
C PRO A 31 5.03 -13.40 2.01
N LYS A 32 4.12 -14.38 1.76
CA LYS A 32 4.48 -15.80 1.72
C LYS A 32 5.46 -16.07 0.57
N PRO A 33 6.61 -16.70 0.84
CA PRO A 33 7.61 -17.01 -0.17
C PRO A 33 7.09 -17.94 -1.26
N SER A 34 7.69 -17.88 -2.45
CA SER A 34 7.38 -18.76 -3.58
C SER A 34 7.63 -20.22 -3.25
N SER A 35 8.73 -20.52 -2.54
CA SER A 35 9.05 -21.84 -2.03
C SER A 35 9.72 -21.75 -0.65
N LEU A 36 9.29 -22.59 0.27
CA LEU A 36 9.90 -22.75 1.59
C LEU A 36 9.89 -24.23 1.97
N THR A 37 11.08 -24.81 2.17
CA THR A 37 11.26 -26.18 2.62
C THR A 37 11.83 -26.16 4.04
N PRO A 38 11.06 -26.57 5.06
CA PRO A 38 11.54 -26.67 6.43
C PRO A 38 12.68 -27.70 6.57
N SER A 39 13.57 -27.47 7.54
CA SER A 39 14.57 -28.44 7.98
C SER A 39 14.75 -28.38 9.50
N ASP A 40 15.35 -29.41 10.08
CA ASP A 40 15.54 -29.50 11.52
C ASP A 40 16.61 -28.54 12.02
N GLY A 41 16.42 -28.07 13.28
CA GLY A 41 17.35 -27.18 13.95
C GLY A 41 17.04 -25.71 13.79
N GLN A 42 17.98 -24.90 14.26
CA GLN A 42 17.93 -23.44 14.19
C GLN A 42 19.33 -22.85 14.16
N PHE A 43 19.49 -21.74 13.45
CA PHE A 43 20.70 -20.95 13.48
C PHE A 43 20.59 -19.91 14.58
N ARG A 44 21.62 -19.79 15.43
CA ARG A 44 21.67 -18.80 16.50
C ARG A 44 22.71 -17.72 16.18
N ILE A 45 22.25 -16.48 16.11
CA ILE A 45 23.13 -15.29 16.01
C ILE A 45 23.68 -14.99 17.41
N THR A 46 25.00 -14.97 17.54
CA THR A 46 25.73 -14.73 18.79
C THR A 46 26.82 -13.70 18.59
N LYS A 47 27.56 -13.38 19.65
CA LYS A 47 28.77 -12.54 19.57
C LYS A 47 29.89 -13.14 18.69
N SER A 48 29.79 -14.45 18.38
CA SER A 48 30.71 -15.15 17.49
C SER A 48 30.22 -15.30 16.07
N THR A 49 29.14 -14.60 15.71
CA THR A 49 28.59 -14.54 14.34
C THR A 49 29.08 -13.30 13.62
N ASN A 50 29.43 -13.43 12.34
CA ASN A 50 29.65 -12.29 11.47
C ASN A 50 28.77 -12.36 10.21
N LEU A 51 28.63 -11.22 9.55
CA LEU A 51 28.01 -11.11 8.23
C LEU A 51 29.12 -10.80 7.22
N GLN A 52 29.21 -11.63 6.18
CA GLN A 52 30.17 -11.48 5.08
C GLN A 52 29.40 -11.14 3.80
N VAL A 53 29.91 -10.19 3.02
CA VAL A 53 29.30 -9.74 1.77
C VAL A 53 30.29 -9.95 0.63
N GLU A 54 29.88 -10.70 -0.37
CA GLU A 54 30.63 -10.92 -1.61
C GLU A 54 29.85 -10.25 -2.77
N ALA A 55 29.99 -8.93 -2.89
CA ALA A 55 29.26 -8.13 -3.88
C ALA A 55 30.06 -6.89 -4.28
N SER A 56 29.80 -6.40 -5.50
CA SER A 56 30.31 -5.12 -6.03
C SER A 56 29.21 -4.05 -6.22
N ASP A 57 27.97 -4.45 -6.24
CA ASP A 57 26.81 -3.55 -6.36
C ASP A 57 26.67 -2.65 -5.12
N LYS A 58 26.51 -1.32 -5.34
CA LYS A 58 26.46 -0.35 -4.24
C LYS A 58 25.22 -0.54 -3.36
N LEU A 59 24.04 -0.72 -3.95
CA LEU A 59 22.83 -0.95 -3.17
C LEU A 59 22.95 -2.22 -2.34
N PHE A 60 23.52 -3.27 -2.93
CA PHE A 60 23.75 -4.55 -2.25
C PHE A 60 24.59 -4.38 -0.97
N THR A 61 25.69 -3.62 -1.06
CA THR A 61 26.55 -3.35 0.10
C THR A 61 25.90 -2.41 1.11
N ASP A 62 25.15 -1.40 0.63
CA ASP A 62 24.42 -0.45 1.48
C ASP A 62 23.38 -1.17 2.35
N VAL A 63 22.53 -2.03 1.76
CA VAL A 63 21.45 -2.74 2.50
C VAL A 63 22.01 -3.74 3.52
N CYS A 64 23.14 -4.38 3.21
CA CYS A 64 23.83 -5.26 4.16
C CYS A 64 24.43 -4.46 5.35
N SER A 65 25.02 -3.31 5.07
CA SER A 65 25.56 -2.41 6.10
C SER A 65 24.46 -1.87 7.03
N ASP A 66 23.29 -1.51 6.46
CA ASP A 66 22.13 -1.07 7.24
C ASP A 66 21.63 -2.18 8.15
N PHE A 67 21.50 -3.40 7.62
CA PHE A 67 21.10 -4.55 8.44
C PHE A 67 22.06 -4.77 9.63
N VAL A 68 23.37 -4.72 9.41
CA VAL A 68 24.38 -4.86 10.47
C VAL A 68 24.23 -3.77 11.53
N SER A 69 24.05 -2.52 11.10
CA SER A 69 23.90 -1.37 12.00
C SER A 69 22.61 -1.46 12.84
N GLU A 70 21.49 -1.73 12.20
CA GLU A 70 20.19 -1.85 12.86
C GLU A 70 20.15 -3.06 13.80
N PHE A 71 20.69 -4.21 13.38
CA PHE A 71 20.76 -5.41 14.22
C PHE A 71 21.64 -5.17 15.46
N LYS A 72 22.78 -4.49 15.31
CA LYS A 72 23.65 -4.11 16.42
C LYS A 72 22.93 -3.22 17.44
N LYS A 73 22.12 -2.28 16.97
CA LYS A 73 21.33 -1.36 17.81
C LYS A 73 20.36 -2.13 18.73
N VAL A 74 19.68 -3.15 18.22
CA VAL A 74 18.65 -3.88 18.95
C VAL A 74 19.17 -5.08 19.72
N SER A 75 20.24 -5.73 19.25
CA SER A 75 20.80 -6.96 19.85
C SER A 75 22.05 -6.71 20.71
N GLY A 76 22.79 -5.63 20.47
CA GLY A 76 24.12 -5.40 21.01
C GLY A 76 25.19 -6.31 20.39
N ILE A 77 24.86 -7.06 19.33
CA ILE A 77 25.79 -7.96 18.63
C ILE A 77 26.33 -7.25 17.39
N ASP A 78 27.65 -7.19 17.27
CA ASP A 78 28.34 -6.60 16.13
C ASP A 78 28.67 -7.68 15.10
N LEU A 79 27.95 -7.68 13.98
CA LEU A 79 28.13 -8.63 12.89
C LEU A 79 29.28 -8.25 11.92
N SER A 80 29.96 -7.13 12.12
CA SER A 80 31.10 -6.69 11.29
C SER A 80 32.43 -7.31 11.68
N ARG A 81 32.50 -8.16 12.69
CA ARG A 81 33.71 -8.76 13.24
C ARG A 81 34.42 -9.66 12.23
N LYS A 82 35.78 -9.64 12.22
CA LYS A 82 36.55 -10.46 11.28
C LYS A 82 36.71 -11.91 11.73
N ASN A 83 36.82 -12.16 13.05
CA ASN A 83 37.02 -13.52 13.59
C ASN A 83 35.70 -14.04 14.15
N ALA A 84 35.04 -14.93 13.42
CA ALA A 84 33.76 -15.53 13.76
C ALA A 84 33.82 -17.06 13.61
N SER A 85 33.02 -17.76 14.42
CA SER A 85 32.91 -19.22 14.36
C SER A 85 31.74 -19.68 13.48
N ASN A 86 30.78 -18.80 13.22
CA ASN A 86 29.67 -19.02 12.28
C ASN A 86 29.35 -17.75 11.49
N HIS A 87 28.74 -17.92 10.33
CA HIS A 87 28.64 -16.86 9.33
C HIS A 87 27.25 -16.70 8.76
N ILE A 88 26.89 -15.47 8.43
CA ILE A 88 25.84 -15.10 7.48
C ILE A 88 26.57 -14.64 6.23
N LEU A 89 26.56 -15.45 5.18
CA LEU A 89 27.23 -15.16 3.91
C LEU A 89 26.20 -14.66 2.88
N ILE A 90 26.39 -13.47 2.34
CA ILE A 90 25.52 -12.90 1.33
C ILE A 90 26.33 -12.68 0.05
N ARG A 91 25.91 -13.32 -1.05
CA ARG A 91 26.66 -13.33 -2.30
C ARG A 91 25.86 -12.72 -3.44
N GLN A 92 26.53 -11.89 -4.22
CA GLN A 92 26.00 -11.45 -5.51
C GLN A 92 26.28 -12.54 -6.56
N VAL A 93 25.21 -13.13 -7.10
CA VAL A 93 25.29 -14.21 -8.08
C VAL A 93 24.59 -13.82 -9.38
N LYS A 94 24.88 -14.50 -10.48
CA LYS A 94 24.17 -14.34 -11.76
C LYS A 94 23.02 -15.36 -11.87
N GLY A 95 22.02 -15.06 -12.70
CA GLY A 95 20.98 -16.01 -13.07
C GLY A 95 19.69 -15.96 -12.26
N LEU A 96 19.62 -15.13 -11.20
CA LEU A 96 18.38 -14.80 -10.51
C LEU A 96 17.78 -13.51 -11.07
N GLY A 97 16.46 -13.32 -10.95
CA GLY A 97 15.81 -12.03 -11.17
C GLY A 97 16.35 -10.96 -10.20
N ALA A 98 16.31 -9.68 -10.58
CA ALA A 98 16.87 -8.58 -9.77
C ALA A 98 16.29 -8.51 -8.35
N GLU A 99 15.04 -8.92 -8.18
CA GLU A 99 14.34 -8.92 -6.90
C GLU A 99 14.24 -10.32 -6.26
N ALA A 100 14.75 -11.35 -6.94
CA ALA A 100 14.72 -12.73 -6.46
C ALA A 100 15.96 -13.06 -5.60
N TYR A 101 15.79 -14.04 -4.72
CA TYR A 101 16.87 -14.54 -3.86
C TYR A 101 16.68 -16.03 -3.52
N LYS A 102 17.77 -16.64 -3.11
CA LYS A 102 17.80 -17.96 -2.46
C LYS A 102 18.43 -17.81 -1.09
N MET A 103 17.81 -18.42 -0.07
CA MET A 103 18.32 -18.43 1.30
C MET A 103 18.35 -19.86 1.84
N ILE A 104 19.47 -20.23 2.42
CA ILE A 104 19.65 -21.52 3.11
C ILE A 104 20.05 -21.23 4.54
N VAL A 105 19.22 -21.64 5.49
CA VAL A 105 19.47 -21.52 6.93
C VAL A 105 19.80 -22.91 7.49
N LYS A 106 21.00 -23.07 8.04
CA LYS A 106 21.48 -24.29 8.69
C LYS A 106 22.03 -23.96 10.08
N PRO A 107 22.18 -24.93 11.00
CA PRO A 107 22.73 -24.67 12.33
C PRO A 107 24.13 -24.03 12.31
N GLU A 108 24.94 -24.34 11.31
CA GLU A 108 26.31 -23.87 11.14
C GLU A 108 26.43 -22.50 10.45
N GLY A 109 25.39 -22.05 9.72
CA GLY A 109 25.44 -20.79 9.00
C GLY A 109 24.20 -20.49 8.15
N ILE A 110 24.16 -19.25 7.63
CA ILE A 110 23.17 -18.79 6.65
C ILE A 110 23.90 -18.41 5.37
N VAL A 111 23.37 -18.87 4.23
CA VAL A 111 23.84 -18.43 2.90
C VAL A 111 22.66 -17.79 2.17
N ILE A 112 22.89 -16.59 1.65
CA ILE A 112 21.93 -15.83 0.84
C ILE A 112 22.57 -15.51 -0.50
N ASP A 113 21.92 -15.92 -1.58
CA ASP A 113 22.27 -15.61 -2.96
C ASP A 113 21.24 -14.65 -3.57
N ALA A 114 21.68 -13.55 -4.13
CA ALA A 114 20.85 -12.58 -4.85
C ALA A 114 21.63 -11.99 -6.03
N SER A 115 20.94 -11.52 -7.09
CA SER A 115 21.64 -10.95 -8.24
C SER A 115 21.85 -9.44 -8.15
N ALA A 116 21.03 -8.74 -7.37
CA ALA A 116 21.09 -7.29 -7.18
C ALA A 116 20.73 -6.90 -5.74
N GLY A 117 20.96 -5.63 -5.39
CA GLY A 117 20.70 -5.09 -4.07
C GLY A 117 19.24 -5.23 -3.60
N ASN A 118 18.28 -5.16 -4.53
CA ASN A 118 16.86 -5.37 -4.23
C ASN A 118 16.60 -6.80 -3.69
N GLY A 119 17.12 -7.83 -4.37
CA GLY A 119 17.01 -9.22 -3.93
C GLY A 119 17.68 -9.45 -2.57
N ALA A 120 18.85 -8.86 -2.34
CA ALA A 120 19.54 -8.91 -1.05
C ALA A 120 18.72 -8.24 0.07
N PHE A 121 18.11 -7.10 -0.20
CA PHE A 121 17.21 -6.41 0.72
C PHE A 121 16.03 -7.31 1.13
N TYR A 122 15.32 -7.90 0.15
CA TYR A 122 14.16 -8.77 0.43
C TYR A 122 14.55 -10.05 1.16
N ALA A 123 15.71 -10.62 0.87
CA ALA A 123 16.25 -11.73 1.64
C ALA A 123 16.50 -11.34 3.10
N LEU A 124 17.06 -10.17 3.35
CA LEU A 124 17.27 -9.65 4.70
C LEU A 124 15.95 -9.33 5.42
N GLN A 125 14.90 -8.87 4.71
CA GLN A 125 13.57 -8.74 5.32
C GLN A 125 13.01 -10.11 5.72
N THR A 126 13.19 -11.13 4.89
CA THR A 126 12.80 -12.50 5.23
C THR A 126 13.60 -13.04 6.43
N LEU A 127 14.90 -12.81 6.48
CA LEU A 127 15.72 -13.18 7.66
C LEU A 127 15.21 -12.49 8.93
N ARG A 128 14.88 -11.18 8.88
CA ARG A 128 14.29 -10.46 10.02
C ARG A 128 12.99 -11.11 10.48
N GLN A 129 12.15 -11.58 9.56
CA GLN A 129 10.89 -12.23 9.89
C GLN A 129 11.06 -13.65 10.48
N LEU A 130 12.17 -14.32 10.20
CA LEU A 130 12.55 -15.58 10.86
C LEU A 130 13.09 -15.37 12.29
N LEU A 131 13.53 -14.17 12.63
CA LEU A 131 14.02 -13.80 13.95
C LEU A 131 12.87 -13.34 14.88
N PRO A 132 13.09 -13.27 16.21
CA PRO A 132 12.11 -12.70 17.13
C PRO A 132 11.68 -11.28 16.73
N ALA A 133 10.40 -10.94 16.88
CA ALA A 133 9.84 -9.62 16.49
C ALA A 133 10.61 -8.42 17.07
N LYS A 134 11.32 -8.59 18.18
CA LYS A 134 12.23 -7.59 18.78
C LYS A 134 13.30 -7.07 17.83
N VAL A 135 13.60 -7.76 16.71
CA VAL A 135 14.53 -7.29 15.68
C VAL A 135 14.04 -5.99 15.00
N TYR A 136 12.75 -5.70 15.05
CA TYR A 136 12.15 -4.47 14.53
C TYR A 136 12.10 -3.32 15.55
N GLY A 137 12.57 -3.55 16.78
CA GLY A 137 12.62 -2.55 17.82
C GLY A 137 13.62 -1.42 17.58
N SER A 138 13.49 -0.34 18.33
CA SER A 138 14.39 0.83 18.27
C SER A 138 15.42 0.88 19.40
N LYS A 139 15.30 -0.01 20.40
CA LYS A 139 16.13 -0.03 21.61
C LYS A 139 16.73 -1.40 21.86
N LEU A 140 17.85 -1.44 22.59
CA LEU A 140 18.54 -2.67 22.98
C LEU A 140 17.59 -3.61 23.74
N SER A 141 17.44 -4.83 23.25
CA SER A 141 16.63 -5.90 23.82
C SER A 141 17.51 -6.96 24.48
N LYS A 142 17.56 -6.95 25.83
CA LYS A 142 18.37 -7.91 26.61
C LYS A 142 17.66 -9.27 26.75
N GLY A 143 18.45 -10.35 26.84
CA GLY A 143 17.95 -11.71 27.12
C GLY A 143 17.24 -12.39 25.93
N ILE A 144 17.25 -11.80 24.76
CA ILE A 144 16.64 -12.38 23.55
C ILE A 144 17.60 -13.39 22.92
N LYS A 145 17.07 -14.57 22.61
CA LYS A 145 17.75 -15.55 21.76
C LYS A 145 17.44 -15.22 20.30
N TRP A 146 18.47 -14.77 19.58
CA TRP A 146 18.34 -14.41 18.16
C TRP A 146 18.48 -15.67 17.30
N GLU A 147 17.38 -16.41 17.16
CA GLU A 147 17.33 -17.73 16.51
C GLU A 147 16.42 -17.68 15.29
N ALA A 148 16.92 -18.21 14.17
CA ALA A 148 16.16 -18.43 12.94
C ALA A 148 15.99 -19.93 12.68
N ALA A 149 14.78 -20.40 12.40
CA ALA A 149 14.51 -21.80 12.09
C ALA A 149 15.19 -22.21 10.78
N CYS A 150 15.76 -23.42 10.75
CA CYS A 150 16.45 -23.95 9.57
C CYS A 150 15.47 -24.23 8.43
N CYS A 151 15.81 -23.77 7.23
CA CYS A 151 14.99 -23.92 6.02
C CYS A 151 15.78 -23.60 4.75
N THR A 152 15.21 -23.96 3.61
CA THR A 152 15.61 -23.46 2.31
C THR A 152 14.45 -22.65 1.72
N ILE A 153 14.74 -21.42 1.26
CA ILE A 153 13.77 -20.50 0.65
C ILE A 153 14.28 -20.12 -0.73
N GLU A 154 13.41 -20.24 -1.74
CA GLU A 154 13.60 -19.63 -3.06
C GLU A 154 12.41 -18.71 -3.29
N ASP A 155 12.67 -17.43 -3.57
CA ASP A 155 11.64 -16.42 -3.54
C ASP A 155 11.88 -15.29 -4.55
N GLY A 156 10.79 -14.67 -4.98
CA GLY A 156 10.76 -13.54 -5.88
C GLY A 156 9.33 -13.06 -6.11
N PRO A 157 9.15 -11.82 -6.57
CA PRO A 157 7.83 -11.21 -6.69
C PRO A 157 7.06 -11.77 -7.88
N ARG A 158 5.73 -11.77 -7.75
CA ARG A 158 4.79 -12.02 -8.84
C ARG A 158 4.73 -10.85 -9.82
N PHE A 159 4.66 -9.62 -9.30
CA PHE A 159 4.61 -8.39 -10.08
C PHE A 159 5.84 -7.53 -9.85
N ALA A 160 6.32 -6.88 -10.93
CA ALA A 160 7.43 -5.93 -10.86
C ALA A 160 7.02 -4.61 -10.17
N TYR A 161 5.76 -4.18 -10.31
CA TYR A 161 5.23 -2.95 -9.73
C TYR A 161 4.28 -3.29 -8.57
N ARG A 162 4.69 -3.01 -7.34
CA ARG A 162 3.97 -3.32 -6.09
C ARG A 162 3.91 -2.06 -5.25
N SER A 163 2.84 -1.30 -5.44
CA SER A 163 2.78 0.08 -5.00
C SER A 163 1.79 0.33 -3.88
N MET A 164 2.11 1.38 -3.12
CA MET A 164 1.13 2.09 -2.29
C MET A 164 1.26 3.60 -2.54
N MET A 165 0.12 4.26 -2.71
CA MET A 165 0.02 5.71 -2.81
C MET A 165 -0.33 6.29 -1.44
N LEU A 166 0.29 7.43 -1.10
CA LEU A 166 -0.06 8.25 0.05
C LEU A 166 -0.39 9.67 -0.42
N ASP A 167 -1.63 10.10 -0.14
CA ASP A 167 -2.08 11.47 -0.34
C ASP A 167 -1.61 12.36 0.83
N CYS A 168 -0.70 13.27 0.51
CA CYS A 168 -0.22 14.30 1.44
C CYS A 168 -0.85 15.67 1.18
N CYS A 169 -1.78 15.75 0.21
CA CYS A 169 -2.38 17.01 -0.22
C CYS A 169 -3.60 17.38 0.60
N ARG A 170 -4.52 16.42 0.82
CA ARG A 170 -5.72 16.68 1.61
C ARG A 170 -5.36 16.96 3.06
N TYR A 171 -4.47 16.16 3.65
CA TYR A 171 -3.79 16.49 4.91
C TYR A 171 -2.29 16.26 4.78
N PHE A 172 -1.51 17.27 5.15
CA PHE A 172 -0.05 17.20 5.11
C PHE A 172 0.49 16.20 6.13
N MET A 173 1.36 15.30 5.68
CA MET A 173 2.05 14.33 6.53
C MET A 173 3.50 14.74 6.74
N PRO A 174 4.00 14.85 8.01
CA PRO A 174 5.41 15.13 8.27
C PRO A 174 6.33 14.09 7.61
N LYS A 175 7.55 14.49 7.24
CA LYS A 175 8.51 13.59 6.57
C LYS A 175 8.81 12.31 7.34
N GLU A 176 8.85 12.37 8.66
CA GLU A 176 9.05 11.21 9.52
C GLU A 176 7.92 10.18 9.37
N THR A 177 6.70 10.65 9.14
CA THR A 177 5.54 9.79 8.84
C THR A 177 5.68 9.14 7.48
N VAL A 178 6.08 9.90 6.46
CA VAL A 178 6.36 9.36 5.11
C VAL A 178 7.47 8.32 5.16
N MET A 179 8.57 8.61 5.86
CA MET A 179 9.67 7.65 6.04
C MET A 179 9.23 6.38 6.77
N LYS A 180 8.37 6.50 7.79
CA LYS A 180 7.79 5.35 8.51
C LYS A 180 6.85 4.54 7.62
N PHE A 181 6.07 5.18 6.77
CA PHE A 181 5.22 4.52 5.77
C PHE A 181 6.07 3.69 4.79
N ILE A 182 7.14 4.26 4.26
CA ILE A 182 8.13 3.57 3.40
C ILE A 182 8.76 2.38 4.14
N ASP A 183 9.08 2.52 5.43
CA ASP A 183 9.63 1.42 6.25
C ASP A 183 8.69 0.21 6.29
N VAL A 184 7.39 0.43 6.49
CA VAL A 184 6.40 -0.66 6.58
C VAL A 184 6.15 -1.27 5.21
N MET A 185 6.10 -0.46 4.15
CA MET A 185 6.06 -0.95 2.77
C MET A 185 7.24 -1.89 2.46
N ALA A 186 8.45 -1.42 2.74
CA ALA A 186 9.69 -2.13 2.48
C ALA A 186 9.81 -3.43 3.31
N MET A 187 9.36 -3.42 4.56
CA MET A 187 9.28 -4.58 5.44
C MET A 187 8.46 -5.71 4.80
N HIS A 188 7.44 -5.35 4.00
CA HIS A 188 6.55 -6.25 3.29
C HIS A 188 6.86 -6.37 1.78
N LYS A 189 8.07 -5.96 1.35
CA LYS A 189 8.57 -6.11 -0.02
C LYS A 189 7.76 -5.36 -1.09
N GLN A 190 7.05 -4.31 -0.72
CA GLN A 190 6.50 -3.33 -1.66
C GLN A 190 7.63 -2.42 -2.14
N ASN A 191 7.68 -2.11 -3.44
CA ASN A 191 8.86 -1.49 -4.06
C ASN A 191 8.60 -0.14 -4.73
N ILE A 192 7.35 0.31 -4.76
CA ILE A 192 6.97 1.61 -5.33
C ILE A 192 6.19 2.39 -4.29
N PHE A 193 6.69 3.57 -3.96
CA PHE A 193 5.98 4.57 -3.18
C PHE A 193 5.46 5.65 -4.14
N HIS A 194 4.15 5.66 -4.39
CA HIS A 194 3.48 6.70 -5.15
C HIS A 194 3.15 7.85 -4.21
N TRP A 195 3.79 9.01 -4.43
CA TRP A 195 3.67 10.18 -3.57
C TRP A 195 2.79 11.23 -4.23
N HIS A 196 1.56 11.36 -3.75
CA HIS A 196 0.59 12.32 -4.22
C HIS A 196 0.88 13.69 -3.58
N LEU A 197 1.54 14.57 -4.35
CA LEU A 197 2.16 15.80 -3.87
C LEU A 197 1.38 17.06 -4.18
N THR A 198 0.42 17.01 -5.10
CA THR A 198 -0.38 18.17 -5.50
C THR A 198 -1.83 17.79 -5.73
N ASP A 199 -2.74 18.63 -5.23
CA ASP A 199 -4.18 18.50 -5.41
C ASP A 199 -4.86 19.86 -5.13
N ASP A 200 -6.18 19.94 -5.26
CA ASP A 200 -6.97 21.15 -5.05
C ASP A 200 -6.72 21.81 -3.69
N GLN A 201 -6.56 21.01 -2.62
CA GLN A 201 -6.47 21.50 -1.25
C GLN A 201 -5.05 21.68 -0.75
N GLY A 202 -4.04 21.45 -1.60
CA GLY A 202 -2.67 21.72 -1.21
C GLY A 202 -1.61 21.31 -2.22
N TRP A 203 -0.63 22.17 -2.38
CA TRP A 203 0.62 21.92 -3.10
C TRP A 203 1.73 21.62 -2.09
N ARG A 204 2.40 20.48 -2.19
CA ARG A 204 3.29 19.97 -1.12
C ARG A 204 4.78 19.93 -1.47
N ILE A 205 5.18 20.29 -2.68
CA ILE A 205 6.58 20.23 -3.12
C ILE A 205 7.16 21.65 -3.36
N GLU A 206 8.33 21.92 -2.77
CA GLU A 206 9.05 23.16 -3.02
C GLU A 206 9.56 23.21 -4.47
N ILE A 207 9.15 24.24 -5.22
CA ILE A 207 9.66 24.59 -6.54
C ILE A 207 10.27 25.97 -6.45
N LYS A 208 11.59 26.06 -6.52
CA LYS A 208 12.33 27.31 -6.27
C LYS A 208 11.99 28.43 -7.25
N LYS A 209 11.72 28.06 -8.51
CA LYS A 209 11.29 29.00 -9.54
C LYS A 209 9.90 29.57 -9.27
N TYR A 210 9.06 28.86 -8.53
CA TYR A 210 7.67 29.26 -8.25
C TYR A 210 7.37 29.25 -6.75
N PRO A 211 7.96 30.17 -5.94
CA PRO A 211 7.88 30.12 -4.48
C PRO A 211 6.46 30.24 -3.93
N ARG A 212 5.55 30.94 -4.62
CA ARG A 212 4.16 31.10 -4.18
C ARG A 212 3.40 29.76 -4.11
N LEU A 213 3.88 28.70 -4.77
CA LEU A 213 3.29 27.36 -4.64
C LEU A 213 3.31 26.88 -3.18
N THR A 214 4.38 27.19 -2.44
CA THR A 214 4.51 26.83 -1.02
C THR A 214 4.14 27.96 -0.07
N GLU A 215 4.22 29.21 -0.51
CA GLU A 215 3.79 30.35 0.29
C GLU A 215 2.26 30.50 0.36
N VAL A 216 1.55 30.17 -0.73
CA VAL A 216 0.10 30.25 -0.87
C VAL A 216 -0.54 28.89 -1.04
N GLY A 217 -0.12 28.13 -2.07
CA GLY A 217 -0.74 26.87 -2.47
C GLY A 217 -0.66 25.75 -1.42
N ALA A 218 0.28 25.85 -0.46
CA ALA A 218 0.45 24.86 0.60
C ALA A 218 -0.47 25.08 1.81
N TRP A 219 -1.30 26.13 1.85
CA TRP A 219 -2.00 26.55 3.06
C TRP A 219 -3.48 26.82 2.80
N ARG A 220 -4.34 26.41 3.75
CA ARG A 220 -5.77 26.77 3.77
C ARG A 220 -6.19 27.19 5.18
N PRO A 221 -7.18 28.10 5.33
CA PRO A 221 -7.52 28.67 6.63
C PRO A 221 -8.29 27.71 7.55
N PHE A 222 -8.97 26.72 7.00
CA PHE A 222 -9.69 25.67 7.72
C PHE A 222 -10.01 24.52 6.77
N THR A 223 -10.57 23.44 7.31
CA THR A 223 -11.11 22.32 6.53
C THR A 223 -12.60 22.17 6.82
N ALA A 224 -13.42 21.93 5.79
CA ALA A 224 -14.85 21.68 5.89
C ALA A 224 -15.22 20.36 5.19
N ASP A 225 -16.44 19.88 5.43
CA ASP A 225 -17.01 18.70 4.76
C ASP A 225 -17.16 18.93 3.23
N TYR A 226 -17.53 17.88 2.48
CA TYR A 226 -17.74 17.94 1.01
C TYR A 226 -18.70 19.02 0.55
N ASP A 227 -19.71 19.37 1.36
CA ASP A 227 -20.69 20.41 1.05
C ASP A 227 -20.31 21.81 1.58
N GLY A 228 -19.07 21.96 2.07
CA GLY A 228 -18.56 23.20 2.64
C GLY A 228 -19.11 23.54 4.03
N LYS A 229 -19.84 22.61 4.66
CA LYS A 229 -20.36 22.78 6.02
C LYS A 229 -19.37 22.27 7.06
N ASN A 230 -19.65 22.60 8.34
CA ASN A 230 -18.89 22.15 9.49
C ASN A 230 -17.38 22.46 9.39
N PRO A 231 -16.99 23.73 9.20
CA PRO A 231 -15.58 24.10 9.20
C PRO A 231 -14.95 23.79 10.57
N ASP A 232 -13.75 23.20 10.55
CA ASP A 232 -13.00 22.88 11.78
C ASP A 232 -12.34 24.12 12.42
N GLY A 233 -12.33 25.26 11.72
CA GLY A 233 -11.76 26.52 12.18
C GLY A 233 -10.24 26.49 12.41
N THR A 234 -9.55 25.45 11.91
CA THR A 234 -8.13 25.24 12.15
C THR A 234 -7.35 25.39 10.85
N PRO A 235 -6.41 26.34 10.75
CA PRO A 235 -5.52 26.44 9.61
C PRO A 235 -4.74 25.15 9.38
N HIS A 236 -4.66 24.72 8.13
CA HIS A 236 -3.93 23.54 7.74
C HIS A 236 -2.97 23.83 6.60
N GLY A 237 -1.77 23.23 6.66
CA GLY A 237 -0.79 23.35 5.60
C GLY A 237 0.54 22.69 5.95
N GLY A 238 1.47 22.82 5.02
CA GLY A 238 2.82 22.26 5.08
C GLY A 238 3.30 21.89 3.69
N PHE A 239 4.60 21.75 3.55
CA PHE A 239 5.24 21.31 2.31
C PHE A 239 6.59 20.65 2.63
N TYR A 240 7.12 19.94 1.65
CA TYR A 240 8.45 19.36 1.72
C TYR A 240 9.43 20.26 0.98
N THR A 241 10.52 20.62 1.66
CA THR A 241 11.66 21.27 1.02
C THR A 241 12.35 20.30 0.06
N GLN A 242 13.09 20.80 -0.90
CA GLN A 242 13.88 19.95 -1.79
C GLN A 242 14.87 19.07 -1.02
N ASP A 243 15.37 19.54 0.13
CA ASP A 243 16.26 18.74 0.99
C ASP A 243 15.50 17.63 1.72
N ASP A 244 14.26 17.87 2.19
CA ASP A 244 13.40 16.82 2.73
C ASP A 244 13.12 15.74 1.68
N ILE A 245 12.87 16.14 0.44
CA ILE A 245 12.63 15.20 -0.67
C ILE A 245 13.86 14.36 -0.95
N ARG A 246 15.05 14.97 -1.04
CA ARG A 246 16.31 14.21 -1.23
C ARG A 246 16.55 13.22 -0.11
N GLU A 247 16.27 13.60 1.14
CA GLU A 247 16.39 12.71 2.30
C GLU A 247 15.42 11.52 2.18
N ILE A 248 14.14 11.76 1.85
CA ILE A 248 13.12 10.71 1.69
C ILE A 248 13.46 9.79 0.52
N VAL A 249 13.88 10.33 -0.61
CA VAL A 249 14.23 9.54 -1.80
C VAL A 249 15.45 8.64 -1.55
N GLU A 250 16.49 9.15 -0.90
CA GLU A 250 17.66 8.33 -0.53
C GLU A 250 17.30 7.29 0.53
N TYR A 251 16.45 7.64 1.49
CA TYR A 251 15.92 6.71 2.49
C TYR A 251 15.15 5.55 1.85
N ALA A 252 14.29 5.86 0.87
CA ALA A 252 13.54 4.89 0.09
C ALA A 252 14.46 3.98 -0.75
N ARG A 253 15.46 4.58 -1.45
CA ARG A 253 16.44 3.84 -2.25
C ARG A 253 17.15 2.77 -1.44
N ARG A 254 17.60 3.09 -0.22
CA ARG A 254 18.25 2.15 0.71
C ARG A 254 17.32 1.03 1.20
N ARG A 255 16.02 1.15 0.94
CA ARG A 255 14.97 0.16 1.24
C ARG A 255 14.42 -0.55 0.01
N ALA A 256 15.15 -0.43 -1.11
CA ALA A 256 14.71 -0.97 -2.41
C ALA A 256 13.31 -0.47 -2.83
N VAL A 257 12.97 0.78 -2.48
CA VAL A 257 11.72 1.46 -2.84
C VAL A 257 12.04 2.62 -3.77
N THR A 258 11.35 2.66 -4.92
CA THR A 258 11.37 3.78 -5.85
C THR A 258 10.23 4.73 -5.50
N VAL A 259 10.52 6.03 -5.42
CA VAL A 259 9.51 7.07 -5.21
C VAL A 259 9.02 7.57 -6.55
N VAL A 260 7.71 7.44 -6.80
CA VAL A 260 7.03 7.98 -7.99
C VAL A 260 6.27 9.24 -7.56
N PRO A 261 6.71 10.43 -8.01
CA PRO A 261 6.00 11.67 -7.68
C PRO A 261 4.78 11.85 -8.58
N GLU A 262 3.70 12.43 -8.04
CA GLU A 262 2.53 12.85 -8.80
C GLU A 262 2.37 14.37 -8.76
N ILE A 263 2.17 14.95 -9.95
CA ILE A 263 1.75 16.32 -10.18
C ILE A 263 0.46 16.26 -11.00
N GLU A 264 -0.62 16.69 -10.37
CA GLU A 264 -1.95 16.66 -10.99
C GLU A 264 -2.10 17.63 -12.15
N ILE A 265 -2.53 17.13 -13.29
CA ILE A 265 -2.82 17.87 -14.53
C ILE A 265 -3.90 17.16 -15.37
N PRO A 266 -4.84 17.90 -15.97
CA PRO A 266 -5.08 19.34 -15.81
C PRO A 266 -6.09 19.67 -14.71
N GLY A 267 -6.79 18.67 -14.15
CA GLY A 267 -7.66 18.80 -12.98
C GLY A 267 -6.88 18.89 -11.67
N HIS A 268 -7.58 18.89 -10.54
CA HIS A 268 -7.01 18.92 -9.18
C HIS A 268 -5.88 19.95 -8.98
N SER A 269 -6.05 21.13 -9.61
CA SER A 269 -4.99 22.15 -9.74
C SER A 269 -5.29 23.46 -9.02
N SER A 270 -6.37 23.51 -8.22
CA SER A 270 -6.83 24.77 -7.59
C SER A 270 -5.80 25.39 -6.66
N ALA A 271 -5.00 24.59 -5.94
CA ALA A 271 -3.94 25.15 -5.08
C ALA A 271 -2.85 25.88 -5.89
N ALA A 272 -2.46 25.33 -7.03
CA ALA A 272 -1.52 26.00 -7.93
C ALA A 272 -2.12 27.26 -8.58
N ILE A 273 -3.40 27.18 -8.98
CA ILE A 273 -4.13 28.33 -9.54
C ILE A 273 -4.28 29.45 -8.50
N ALA A 274 -4.53 29.12 -7.23
CA ALA A 274 -4.55 30.11 -6.16
C ALA A 274 -3.20 30.82 -5.99
N ALA A 275 -2.10 30.07 -6.18
CA ALA A 275 -0.76 30.65 -6.17
C ALA A 275 -0.44 31.49 -7.42
N TYR A 276 -0.85 31.03 -8.59
CA TYR A 276 -0.58 31.64 -9.90
C TYR A 276 -1.85 31.65 -10.76
N PRO A 277 -2.70 32.68 -10.66
CA PRO A 277 -3.96 32.79 -11.42
C PRO A 277 -3.81 32.72 -12.93
N GLU A 278 -2.63 32.97 -13.46
CA GLU A 278 -2.27 32.87 -14.89
C GLU A 278 -2.38 31.42 -15.43
N LEU A 279 -2.38 30.43 -14.53
CA LEU A 279 -2.59 29.01 -14.84
C LEU A 279 -4.05 28.70 -15.19
N SER A 280 -5.00 29.58 -14.80
CA SER A 280 -6.44 29.41 -15.05
C SER A 280 -6.88 29.93 -16.40
N CYS A 281 -8.13 29.63 -16.77
CA CYS A 281 -8.77 30.20 -17.96
C CYS A 281 -9.22 31.67 -17.78
N ASP A 282 -9.22 32.19 -16.56
CA ASP A 282 -9.58 33.58 -16.24
C ASP A 282 -8.66 34.13 -15.15
N SER A 283 -7.49 34.61 -15.54
CA SER A 283 -6.48 35.18 -14.62
C SER A 283 -6.90 36.45 -13.90
N THR A 284 -8.08 37.02 -14.21
CA THR A 284 -8.59 38.22 -13.55
C THR A 284 -9.37 37.92 -12.27
N LYS A 285 -9.75 36.65 -12.07
CA LYS A 285 -10.40 36.20 -10.84
C LYS A 285 -9.41 36.09 -9.69
N HIS A 286 -9.94 36.27 -8.49
CA HIS A 286 -9.25 35.86 -7.26
C HIS A 286 -9.54 34.40 -6.96
N TYR A 287 -8.48 33.61 -6.74
CA TYR A 287 -8.56 32.20 -6.40
C TYR A 287 -8.00 31.98 -5.00
N GLU A 288 -8.63 31.09 -4.26
CA GLU A 288 -8.19 30.64 -2.93
C GLU A 288 -8.00 29.14 -2.94
N VAL A 289 -7.14 28.63 -2.07
CA VAL A 289 -6.99 27.19 -1.88
C VAL A 289 -8.29 26.63 -1.30
N PRO A 290 -8.94 25.64 -1.93
CA PRO A 290 -10.20 25.08 -1.46
C PRO A 290 -10.11 24.54 -0.04
N THR A 291 -11.18 24.79 0.73
CA THR A 291 -11.31 24.37 2.13
C THR A 291 -12.22 23.16 2.32
N CYS A 292 -12.79 22.63 1.25
CA CYS A 292 -13.66 21.45 1.26
C CYS A 292 -13.26 20.45 0.19
N TRP A 293 -13.70 19.21 0.37
CA TRP A 293 -13.42 18.09 -0.53
C TRP A 293 -14.23 18.15 -1.83
N GLY A 294 -13.98 17.18 -2.73
CA GLY A 294 -14.67 17.03 -4.00
C GLY A 294 -14.03 17.82 -5.14
N VAL A 295 -14.38 17.43 -6.37
CA VAL A 295 -13.84 17.96 -7.63
C VAL A 295 -14.13 19.46 -7.78
N LYS A 296 -13.12 20.24 -8.18
CA LYS A 296 -13.20 21.67 -8.40
C LYS A 296 -13.25 21.98 -9.91
N LYS A 297 -14.00 23.03 -10.28
CA LYS A 297 -14.20 23.40 -11.68
C LYS A 297 -13.06 24.19 -12.30
N ASP A 298 -12.21 24.78 -11.48
CA ASP A 298 -11.04 25.52 -11.94
C ASP A 298 -9.91 24.53 -12.25
N VAL A 299 -9.52 24.47 -13.51
CA VAL A 299 -8.50 23.54 -14.03
C VAL A 299 -7.46 24.34 -14.82
N TYR A 300 -6.31 23.77 -15.07
CA TYR A 300 -5.28 24.41 -15.87
C TYR A 300 -5.79 24.78 -17.27
N CYS A 301 -5.52 26.01 -17.67
CA CYS A 301 -5.72 26.46 -19.03
C CYS A 301 -4.56 25.98 -19.91
N PRO A 302 -4.80 25.40 -21.10
CA PRO A 302 -3.75 24.93 -21.99
C PRO A 302 -3.05 26.08 -22.74
N ASN A 303 -2.63 27.13 -22.00
CA ASN A 303 -1.92 28.28 -22.51
C ASN A 303 -0.39 28.11 -22.43
N ALA A 304 0.35 29.00 -23.07
CA ALA A 304 1.81 28.94 -23.12
C ALA A 304 2.45 29.05 -21.72
N PHE A 305 1.87 29.86 -20.83
CA PHE A 305 2.37 30.01 -19.46
C PHE A 305 2.24 28.71 -18.68
N THR A 306 1.10 28.04 -18.79
CA THR A 306 0.86 26.77 -18.10
C THR A 306 1.83 25.67 -18.53
N PHE A 307 2.07 25.53 -19.85
CA PHE A 307 3.03 24.53 -20.30
C PHE A 307 4.46 24.87 -19.86
N GLN A 308 4.87 26.14 -19.95
CA GLN A 308 6.19 26.55 -19.45
C GLN A 308 6.32 26.31 -17.93
N PHE A 309 5.28 26.62 -17.17
CA PHE A 309 5.22 26.35 -15.72
C PHE A 309 5.42 24.86 -15.43
N LEU A 310 4.68 23.98 -16.08
CA LEU A 310 4.78 22.54 -15.88
C LEU A 310 6.13 21.97 -16.30
N GLU A 311 6.68 22.43 -17.44
CA GLU A 311 8.02 22.04 -17.91
C GLU A 311 9.10 22.48 -16.89
N ASP A 312 8.98 23.66 -16.30
CA ASP A 312 9.88 24.14 -15.25
C ASP A 312 9.75 23.32 -13.96
N VAL A 313 8.51 23.01 -13.54
CA VAL A 313 8.24 22.17 -12.36
C VAL A 313 8.88 20.80 -12.52
N PHE A 314 8.62 20.11 -13.64
CA PHE A 314 9.22 18.80 -13.89
C PHE A 314 10.74 18.86 -14.02
N THR A 315 11.28 19.94 -14.59
CA THR A 315 12.74 20.11 -14.69
C THR A 315 13.40 20.15 -13.31
N GLU A 316 12.84 20.88 -12.34
CA GLU A 316 13.36 20.85 -10.96
C GLU A 316 13.16 19.47 -10.30
N MET A 317 12.06 18.79 -10.61
CA MET A 317 11.79 17.46 -10.06
C MET A 317 12.72 16.36 -10.58
N PHE A 318 13.27 16.47 -11.80
CA PHE A 318 14.19 15.47 -12.33
C PHE A 318 15.46 15.31 -11.49
N ASP A 319 15.91 16.40 -10.86
CA ASP A 319 17.06 16.37 -9.94
C ASP A 319 16.72 15.78 -8.56
N LEU A 320 15.44 15.74 -8.20
CA LEU A 320 14.96 15.26 -6.91
C LEU A 320 14.54 13.79 -6.95
N PHE A 321 13.95 13.36 -8.06
CA PHE A 321 13.39 12.01 -8.22
C PHE A 321 14.10 11.25 -9.34
N PRO A 322 14.99 10.32 -9.03
CA PRO A 322 15.67 9.48 -10.03
C PRO A 322 14.74 8.44 -10.65
N SER A 323 13.49 8.36 -10.24
CA SER A 323 12.47 7.45 -10.77
C SER A 323 12.39 7.52 -12.30
N PRO A 324 12.24 6.38 -13.00
CA PRO A 324 11.87 6.38 -14.40
C PRO A 324 10.41 6.76 -14.65
N TYR A 325 9.58 6.75 -13.59
CA TYR A 325 8.13 6.97 -13.66
C TYR A 325 7.75 8.32 -13.05
N TYR A 326 6.84 9.03 -13.73
CA TYR A 326 6.22 10.27 -13.26
C TYR A 326 4.72 10.18 -13.47
N HIS A 327 3.96 10.37 -12.40
CA HIS A 327 2.51 10.37 -12.45
C HIS A 327 2.00 11.79 -12.69
N ILE A 328 1.08 11.94 -13.64
CA ILE A 328 0.53 13.24 -14.04
C ILE A 328 -0.95 13.42 -13.66
N GLY A 329 -1.51 12.52 -12.85
CA GLY A 329 -2.94 12.53 -12.54
C GLY A 329 -3.80 12.26 -13.77
N GLY A 330 -4.61 13.21 -14.15
CA GLY A 330 -5.43 13.18 -15.36
C GLY A 330 -6.88 12.78 -15.13
N ASP A 331 -7.26 12.55 -13.88
CA ASP A 331 -8.59 12.18 -13.46
C ASP A 331 -9.49 13.38 -13.20
N GLU A 332 -10.78 13.12 -13.13
CA GLU A 332 -11.85 14.01 -12.68
C GLU A 332 -11.76 15.48 -13.16
N CYS A 333 -11.18 15.70 -14.34
CA CYS A 333 -11.02 17.04 -14.91
C CYS A 333 -12.35 17.57 -15.48
N PRO A 334 -13.03 18.56 -14.84
CA PRO A 334 -14.21 19.19 -15.39
C PRO A 334 -13.89 19.99 -16.65
N LYS A 335 -14.86 20.11 -17.54
CA LYS A 335 -14.70 20.80 -18.82
C LYS A 335 -15.28 22.21 -18.82
N ASP A 336 -16.02 22.58 -17.76
CA ASP A 336 -16.74 23.87 -17.63
C ASP A 336 -15.87 25.08 -17.93
N ALA A 337 -14.63 25.13 -17.39
CA ALA A 337 -13.73 26.26 -17.60
C ALA A 337 -13.26 26.38 -19.06
N TRP A 338 -13.04 25.25 -19.72
CA TRP A 338 -12.63 25.21 -21.13
C TRP A 338 -13.77 25.51 -22.10
N GLU A 339 -14.99 25.01 -21.79
CA GLU A 339 -16.20 25.30 -22.55
C GLU A 339 -16.51 26.80 -22.60
N GLN A 340 -16.31 27.49 -21.47
CA GLN A 340 -16.56 28.94 -21.33
C GLN A 340 -15.39 29.81 -21.82
N SER A 341 -14.19 29.25 -21.96
CA SER A 341 -13.01 30.00 -22.35
C SER A 341 -12.93 30.21 -23.87
N LYS A 342 -13.05 31.47 -24.31
CA LYS A 342 -12.83 31.80 -25.72
C LYS A 342 -11.47 31.31 -26.22
N TYR A 343 -10.41 31.42 -25.41
CA TYR A 343 -9.07 30.96 -25.76
C TYR A 343 -9.07 29.45 -26.03
N CYS A 344 -9.66 28.64 -25.15
CA CYS A 344 -9.72 27.20 -25.32
C CYS A 344 -10.54 26.79 -26.56
N GLN A 345 -11.68 27.44 -26.79
CA GLN A 345 -12.52 27.18 -27.95
C GLN A 345 -11.82 27.57 -29.27
N ASP A 346 -11.08 28.65 -29.30
CA ASP A 346 -10.31 29.05 -30.49
C ASP A 346 -9.10 28.12 -30.69
N LEU A 347 -8.40 27.70 -29.61
CA LEU A 347 -7.34 26.70 -29.69
C LEU A 347 -7.83 25.37 -30.26
N MET A 348 -8.99 24.89 -29.80
CA MET A 348 -9.60 23.66 -30.31
C MET A 348 -9.87 23.75 -31.82
N LYS A 349 -10.38 24.89 -32.31
CA LYS A 349 -10.60 25.12 -33.76
C LYS A 349 -9.28 25.07 -34.53
N VAL A 350 -8.24 25.73 -34.02
CA VAL A 350 -6.91 25.76 -34.67
C VAL A 350 -6.30 24.36 -34.74
N LEU A 351 -6.45 23.56 -33.68
CA LEU A 351 -5.96 22.19 -33.60
C LEU A 351 -6.88 21.16 -34.25
N GLY A 352 -8.10 21.54 -34.69
CA GLY A 352 -9.09 20.63 -35.27
C GLY A 352 -9.69 19.65 -34.26
N LEU A 353 -9.64 19.97 -32.96
CA LEU A 353 -10.21 19.16 -31.88
C LEU A 353 -11.74 19.32 -31.83
N LYS A 354 -12.45 18.22 -31.53
CA LYS A 354 -13.92 18.16 -31.61
C LYS A 354 -14.59 18.25 -30.23
N SER A 355 -13.84 18.10 -29.16
CA SER A 355 -14.36 18.13 -27.78
C SER A 355 -13.26 18.51 -26.78
N GLU A 356 -13.67 18.93 -25.61
CA GLU A 356 -12.79 19.22 -24.47
C GLU A 356 -12.07 17.95 -23.95
N HIS A 357 -12.61 16.76 -24.20
CA HIS A 357 -11.90 15.50 -23.97
C HIS A 357 -10.68 15.35 -24.90
N GLU A 358 -10.79 15.78 -26.17
CA GLU A 358 -9.65 15.81 -27.06
C GLU A 358 -8.65 16.91 -26.69
N LEU A 359 -9.14 18.03 -26.09
CA LEU A 359 -8.27 19.06 -25.54
C LEU A 359 -7.48 18.55 -24.31
N GLN A 360 -8.12 17.73 -23.45
CA GLN A 360 -7.39 17.05 -22.38
C GLN A 360 -6.34 16.08 -22.94
N THR A 361 -6.67 15.30 -23.99
CA THR A 361 -5.69 14.44 -24.64
C THR A 361 -4.51 15.23 -25.20
N PHE A 362 -4.77 16.39 -25.82
CA PHE A 362 -3.70 17.29 -26.28
C PHE A 362 -2.80 17.73 -25.13
N PHE A 363 -3.39 18.08 -23.97
CA PHE A 363 -2.66 18.46 -22.78
C PHE A 363 -1.77 17.32 -22.28
N VAL A 364 -2.33 16.14 -22.09
CA VAL A 364 -1.60 14.92 -21.68
C VAL A 364 -0.49 14.60 -22.66
N HIS A 365 -0.77 14.65 -23.98
CA HIS A 365 0.23 14.36 -25.01
C HIS A 365 1.40 15.33 -24.96
N ARG A 366 1.15 16.62 -24.72
CA ARG A 366 2.20 17.64 -24.61
C ARG A 366 3.13 17.33 -23.44
N MET A 367 2.57 16.98 -22.29
CA MET A 367 3.36 16.67 -21.10
C MET A 367 4.08 15.31 -21.20
N ASP A 368 3.43 14.31 -21.78
CA ASP A 368 4.05 13.02 -22.07
C ASP A 368 5.26 13.15 -23.00
N SER A 369 5.14 13.97 -24.04
CA SER A 369 6.26 14.24 -24.95
C SER A 369 7.44 14.86 -24.21
N PHE A 370 7.18 15.84 -23.36
CA PHE A 370 8.21 16.49 -22.54
C PHE A 370 8.90 15.49 -21.58
N LEU A 371 8.13 14.66 -20.89
CA LEU A 371 8.66 13.63 -19.99
C LEU A 371 9.50 12.61 -20.73
N LYS A 372 9.05 12.14 -21.90
CA LYS A 372 9.77 11.20 -22.77
C LYS A 372 11.10 11.76 -23.29
N GLU A 373 11.15 13.03 -23.67
CA GLU A 373 12.39 13.72 -24.08
C GLU A 373 13.44 13.70 -22.95
N HIS A 374 13.00 13.62 -21.68
CA HIS A 374 13.85 13.50 -20.52
C HIS A 374 14.03 12.04 -20.02
N GLY A 375 13.65 11.05 -20.86
CA GLY A 375 13.81 9.63 -20.54
C GLY A 375 12.88 9.13 -19.44
N LYS A 376 11.75 9.81 -19.20
CA LYS A 376 10.74 9.44 -18.20
C LYS A 376 9.53 8.77 -18.85
N THR A 377 8.89 7.89 -18.13
CA THR A 377 7.63 7.23 -18.50
C THR A 377 6.48 7.88 -17.75
N THR A 378 5.49 8.34 -18.47
CA THR A 378 4.27 8.93 -17.94
C THR A 378 3.35 7.85 -17.37
N ILE A 379 2.82 8.07 -16.16
CA ILE A 379 1.68 7.34 -15.62
C ILE A 379 0.51 8.33 -15.51
N GLY A 380 -0.71 7.87 -15.77
CA GLY A 380 -1.92 8.68 -15.51
C GLY A 380 -3.11 7.80 -15.16
N TRP A 381 -4.06 8.38 -14.45
CA TRP A 381 -5.33 7.73 -14.15
C TRP A 381 -6.09 7.39 -15.42
N ASP A 382 -6.99 6.42 -15.37
CA ASP A 382 -7.59 5.84 -16.58
C ASP A 382 -8.48 6.78 -17.41
N GLU A 383 -8.78 8.01 -16.93
CA GLU A 383 -9.42 9.09 -17.70
C GLU A 383 -8.56 9.63 -18.84
N ILE A 384 -7.25 9.46 -18.80
CA ILE A 384 -6.39 9.81 -19.97
C ILE A 384 -6.77 9.04 -21.24
N LEU A 385 -7.58 7.96 -21.08
CA LEU A 385 -8.12 7.17 -22.19
C LEU A 385 -9.43 7.71 -22.77
N ASP A 386 -10.07 8.73 -22.14
CA ASP A 386 -11.40 9.20 -22.55
C ASP A 386 -11.35 9.95 -23.89
N GLY A 387 -10.20 10.51 -24.25
CA GLY A 387 -9.86 10.92 -25.61
C GLY A 387 -9.09 9.85 -26.40
N SER A 388 -8.07 10.25 -27.12
CA SER A 388 -7.13 9.36 -27.81
C SER A 388 -6.08 8.83 -26.82
N ALA A 389 -5.69 7.57 -26.94
CA ALA A 389 -4.60 7.03 -26.12
C ALA A 389 -3.25 7.61 -26.57
N VAL A 390 -2.39 7.93 -25.60
CA VAL A 390 -1.01 8.34 -25.84
C VAL A 390 -0.12 7.11 -25.76
N GLU A 391 0.56 6.79 -26.86
CA GLU A 391 1.39 5.59 -26.96
C GLU A 391 2.52 5.59 -25.94
N GLY A 392 2.72 4.46 -25.25
CA GLY A 392 3.79 4.25 -24.27
C GLY A 392 3.55 4.85 -22.89
N THR A 393 2.38 5.46 -22.64
CA THR A 393 1.96 5.81 -21.28
C THR A 393 1.53 4.57 -20.50
N LEU A 394 1.79 4.55 -19.19
CA LEU A 394 1.22 3.58 -18.28
C LEU A 394 -0.15 4.08 -17.79
N VAL A 395 -1.14 3.20 -17.79
CA VAL A 395 -2.49 3.56 -17.37
C VAL A 395 -2.76 2.98 -15.98
N GLN A 396 -3.01 3.83 -15.01
CA GLN A 396 -3.44 3.41 -13.67
C GLN A 396 -4.97 3.35 -13.62
N SER A 397 -5.50 2.11 -13.55
CA SER A 397 -6.94 1.89 -13.66
C SER A 397 -7.61 1.76 -12.31
N TYR A 398 -8.31 2.81 -11.86
CA TYR A 398 -9.03 2.87 -10.58
C TYR A 398 -10.54 2.69 -10.72
N ARG A 399 -11.15 3.06 -11.84
CA ARG A 399 -12.59 2.88 -12.11
C ARG A 399 -13.00 1.42 -12.36
N GLY A 400 -12.04 0.48 -12.26
CA GLY A 400 -12.24 -0.96 -12.35
C GLY A 400 -11.68 -1.58 -13.63
N HIS A 401 -12.11 -2.80 -13.96
CA HIS A 401 -11.49 -3.60 -15.01
C HIS A 401 -11.87 -3.19 -16.44
N LYS A 402 -12.94 -2.41 -16.64
CA LYS A 402 -13.36 -1.97 -18.00
C LYS A 402 -12.34 -0.99 -18.62
N PRO A 403 -11.91 0.09 -17.95
CA PRO A 403 -10.84 0.94 -18.45
C PRO A 403 -9.53 0.19 -18.66
N ALA A 404 -9.15 -0.69 -17.72
CA ALA A 404 -7.98 -1.54 -17.89
C ALA A 404 -8.04 -2.38 -19.17
N ALA A 405 -9.17 -3.03 -19.45
CA ALA A 405 -9.38 -3.77 -20.69
C ALA A 405 -9.28 -2.87 -21.94
N LYS A 406 -9.78 -1.63 -21.86
CA LYS A 406 -9.66 -0.64 -22.94
C LYS A 406 -8.19 -0.28 -23.22
N ALA A 407 -7.41 -0.02 -22.16
CA ALA A 407 -5.97 0.27 -22.28
C ALA A 407 -5.20 -0.91 -22.88
N ILE A 408 -5.39 -2.11 -22.34
CA ILE A 408 -4.72 -3.34 -22.80
C ILE A 408 -5.02 -3.64 -24.28
N ARG A 409 -6.28 -3.48 -24.71
CA ARG A 409 -6.65 -3.66 -26.13
C ARG A 409 -6.00 -2.62 -27.07
N ARG A 410 -5.57 -1.49 -26.54
CA ARG A 410 -4.79 -0.46 -27.24
C ARG A 410 -3.27 -0.71 -27.16
N GLY A 411 -2.84 -1.82 -26.54
CA GLY A 411 -1.43 -2.18 -26.39
C GLY A 411 -0.69 -1.44 -25.28
N LEU A 412 -1.42 -0.78 -24.36
CA LEU A 412 -0.83 -0.07 -23.23
C LEU A 412 -0.67 -0.99 -22.01
N ASP A 413 0.38 -0.76 -21.24
CA ASP A 413 0.59 -1.42 -19.96
C ASP A 413 -0.23 -0.75 -18.84
N VAL A 414 -0.64 -1.55 -17.85
CA VAL A 414 -1.62 -1.14 -16.84
C VAL A 414 -1.12 -1.47 -15.43
N ILE A 415 -1.33 -0.50 -14.54
CA ILE A 415 -1.30 -0.67 -13.09
C ILE A 415 -2.76 -0.75 -12.62
N LEU A 416 -3.12 -1.84 -11.93
CA LEU A 416 -4.48 -2.02 -11.43
C LEU A 416 -4.62 -1.40 -10.03
N SER A 417 -5.59 -0.50 -9.89
CA SER A 417 -5.88 0.21 -8.64
C SER A 417 -7.40 0.32 -8.38
N PRO A 418 -8.21 -0.73 -8.68
CA PRO A 418 -9.66 -0.59 -8.65
C PRO A 418 -10.14 -0.24 -7.24
N ASN A 419 -10.87 0.87 -7.13
CA ASN A 419 -11.26 1.50 -5.87
C ASN A 419 -11.93 0.53 -4.89
N ARG A 420 -12.76 -0.40 -5.38
CA ARG A 420 -13.49 -1.36 -4.54
C ARG A 420 -12.61 -2.40 -3.83
N TRP A 421 -11.32 -2.52 -4.17
CA TRP A 421 -10.36 -3.46 -3.59
C TRP A 421 -9.06 -2.81 -3.12
N CYS A 422 -8.78 -1.60 -3.59
CA CYS A 422 -7.48 -0.97 -3.41
C CYS A 422 -7.51 0.37 -2.67
N TYR A 423 -8.68 0.98 -2.39
CA TYR A 423 -8.79 2.26 -1.69
C TYR A 423 -8.90 2.04 -0.18
N LEU A 424 -7.80 2.27 0.53
CA LEU A 424 -7.68 1.99 1.96
C LEU A 424 -8.25 3.10 2.86
N ASP A 425 -8.81 4.15 2.30
CA ASP A 425 -9.57 5.21 2.96
C ASP A 425 -11.02 4.82 3.25
N TYR A 426 -11.46 3.62 2.83
CA TYR A 426 -12.79 3.08 3.12
C TYR A 426 -12.89 2.45 4.51
N TYR A 427 -14.11 2.30 5.03
CA TYR A 427 -14.37 1.61 6.29
C TYR A 427 -13.88 0.16 6.27
N GLN A 428 -13.28 -0.28 7.37
CA GLN A 428 -12.73 -1.63 7.51
C GLN A 428 -13.70 -2.61 8.16
N THR A 429 -14.56 -2.10 9.05
CA THR A 429 -15.54 -2.88 9.82
C THR A 429 -16.88 -2.16 9.89
N ASP A 430 -17.61 -2.24 10.99
CA ASP A 430 -18.91 -1.60 11.17
C ASP A 430 -18.80 -0.07 11.11
N MET A 431 -19.40 0.52 10.08
CA MET A 431 -19.37 1.96 9.79
C MET A 431 -19.91 2.83 10.95
N GLU A 432 -20.81 2.30 11.78
CA GLU A 432 -21.40 3.04 12.91
C GLU A 432 -20.42 3.21 14.08
N LYS A 433 -19.39 2.36 14.14
CA LYS A 433 -18.39 2.32 15.23
C LYS A 433 -16.99 2.75 14.82
N GLU A 434 -16.77 2.85 13.52
CA GLU A 434 -15.50 3.32 12.98
C GLU A 434 -15.44 4.85 12.98
N PRO A 435 -14.26 5.45 13.16
CA PRO A 435 -14.06 6.86 12.84
C PRO A 435 -14.42 7.14 11.38
N LYS A 436 -14.94 8.35 11.09
CA LYS A 436 -15.41 8.74 9.75
C LYS A 436 -14.37 8.43 8.65
N ALA A 437 -14.81 7.77 7.59
CA ALA A 437 -14.01 7.37 6.43
C ALA A 437 -14.85 7.54 5.16
N GLN A 438 -14.31 7.25 3.99
CA GLN A 438 -15.10 7.21 2.75
C GLN A 438 -16.19 6.14 2.81
N ALA A 439 -17.35 6.43 2.20
CA ALA A 439 -18.61 5.75 2.43
C ALA A 439 -18.73 4.30 1.89
N LEU A 440 -17.62 3.60 1.62
CA LEU A 440 -17.63 2.22 1.18
C LEU A 440 -16.98 1.30 2.22
N PHE A 441 -17.17 0.00 2.03
CA PHE A 441 -16.68 -1.03 2.94
C PHE A 441 -15.62 -1.91 2.28
N LEU A 442 -14.42 -1.94 2.86
CA LEU A 442 -13.29 -2.70 2.37
C LEU A 442 -12.57 -3.42 3.54
N PRO A 443 -13.04 -4.59 3.96
CA PRO A 443 -12.36 -5.38 4.98
C PRO A 443 -11.06 -6.00 4.45
N MET A 444 -10.14 -6.36 5.35
CA MET A 444 -8.83 -6.92 5.02
C MET A 444 -8.93 -8.16 4.11
N LYS A 445 -9.90 -9.05 4.36
CA LYS A 445 -10.12 -10.24 3.51
C LYS A 445 -10.42 -9.87 2.06
N LYS A 446 -11.19 -8.82 1.82
CA LYS A 446 -11.52 -8.38 0.46
C LYS A 446 -10.29 -7.82 -0.26
N VAL A 447 -9.39 -7.12 0.43
CA VAL A 447 -8.08 -6.71 -0.12
C VAL A 447 -7.25 -7.95 -0.45
N TYR A 448 -7.15 -8.90 0.48
CA TYR A 448 -6.42 -10.15 0.28
C TYR A 448 -6.93 -10.98 -0.88
N ASP A 449 -8.26 -11.11 -1.04
CA ASP A 449 -8.89 -11.90 -2.09
C ASP A 449 -8.76 -11.28 -3.48
N TYR A 450 -8.37 -10.00 -3.56
CA TYR A 450 -8.18 -9.34 -4.84
C TYR A 450 -7.14 -10.09 -5.68
N PHE A 451 -7.47 -10.25 -6.95
CA PHE A 451 -6.58 -10.86 -7.92
C PHE A 451 -6.41 -9.93 -9.12
N PRO A 452 -5.23 -9.31 -9.28
CA PRO A 452 -4.97 -8.35 -10.35
C PRO A 452 -4.94 -9.05 -11.74
N VAL A 453 -6.11 -9.23 -12.33
CA VAL A 453 -6.34 -9.77 -13.68
C VAL A 453 -7.61 -9.17 -14.24
N VAL A 454 -7.64 -8.94 -15.53
CA VAL A 454 -8.87 -8.57 -16.27
C VAL A 454 -9.45 -9.85 -16.88
N ASP A 455 -10.43 -10.45 -16.20
CA ASP A 455 -10.99 -11.77 -16.53
C ASP A 455 -11.54 -11.87 -17.98
N SER A 456 -11.99 -10.75 -18.56
CA SER A 456 -12.49 -10.71 -19.94
C SER A 456 -11.41 -10.86 -21.01
N ILE A 457 -10.12 -10.76 -20.65
CA ILE A 457 -8.97 -10.85 -21.55
C ILE A 457 -7.75 -11.43 -20.83
N PRO A 458 -7.82 -12.67 -20.27
CA PRO A 458 -6.80 -13.19 -19.35
C PRO A 458 -5.39 -13.26 -19.97
N ASP A 459 -5.26 -13.72 -21.22
CA ASP A 459 -3.95 -13.87 -21.89
C ASP A 459 -3.26 -12.51 -22.14
N LEU A 460 -4.02 -11.50 -22.57
CA LEU A 460 -3.52 -10.13 -22.73
C LEU A 460 -3.21 -9.50 -21.36
N SER A 461 -4.03 -9.78 -20.34
CA SER A 461 -3.79 -9.31 -18.98
C SER A 461 -2.45 -9.75 -18.44
N ALA A 462 -2.08 -11.01 -18.61
CA ALA A 462 -0.79 -11.54 -18.18
C ALA A 462 0.42 -10.81 -18.81
N LYS A 463 0.23 -10.26 -20.00
CA LYS A 463 1.28 -9.53 -20.73
C LYS A 463 1.38 -8.06 -20.34
N HIS A 464 0.25 -7.41 -20.09
CA HIS A 464 0.16 -5.95 -19.97
C HIS A 464 -0.08 -5.44 -18.54
N ILE A 465 -0.46 -6.30 -17.59
CA ILE A 465 -0.56 -5.88 -16.19
C ILE A 465 0.82 -5.98 -15.55
N ILE A 466 1.47 -4.83 -15.33
CA ILE A 466 2.80 -4.76 -14.72
C ILE A 466 2.75 -4.84 -13.18
N GLY A 467 1.58 -4.57 -12.59
CA GLY A 467 1.39 -4.61 -11.15
C GLY A 467 0.08 -4.02 -10.68
N TYR A 468 0.05 -3.68 -9.41
CA TYR A 468 -1.11 -3.04 -8.80
C TYR A 468 -0.69 -2.09 -7.67
N GLU A 469 -1.62 -1.23 -7.29
CA GLU A 469 -1.44 -0.24 -6.25
C GLU A 469 -2.64 -0.16 -5.33
N CYS A 470 -2.39 0.00 -4.01
CA CYS A 470 -3.40 0.45 -3.07
C CYS A 470 -3.21 1.92 -2.75
N CYS A 471 -4.31 2.68 -2.67
CA CYS A 471 -4.32 4.10 -2.43
C CYS A 471 -4.81 4.43 -1.02
N VAL A 472 -4.13 5.38 -0.37
CA VAL A 472 -4.51 5.97 0.91
C VAL A 472 -4.83 7.45 0.64
N TRP A 473 -6.12 7.72 0.29
CA TRP A 473 -6.61 9.07 0.07
C TRP A 473 -6.80 9.79 1.38
N GLY A 474 -6.53 11.10 1.39
CA GLY A 474 -6.25 11.88 2.58
C GLY A 474 -7.44 12.61 3.20
N GLU A 475 -8.66 12.58 2.63
CA GLU A 475 -9.78 13.41 3.11
C GLU A 475 -10.18 13.15 4.57
N TYR A 476 -9.88 11.96 5.07
CA TYR A 476 -10.15 11.57 6.46
C TYR A 476 -8.90 11.23 7.26
N ASP A 477 -7.72 11.55 6.75
CA ASP A 477 -6.41 11.27 7.35
C ASP A 477 -5.84 12.50 8.08
N GLN A 478 -6.60 13.08 9.01
CA GLN A 478 -6.24 14.33 9.69
C GLN A 478 -4.88 14.32 10.39
N ASN A 479 -4.31 13.15 10.62
CA ASN A 479 -3.02 13.01 11.31
C ASN A 479 -2.39 11.63 11.06
N PRO A 480 -1.08 11.45 11.38
CA PRO A 480 -0.36 10.20 11.17
C PRO A 480 -1.02 8.95 11.79
N ALA A 481 -1.60 9.07 12.98
CA ALA A 481 -2.24 7.93 13.65
C ALA A 481 -3.50 7.47 12.90
N ARG A 482 -4.24 8.41 12.32
CA ARG A 482 -5.42 8.10 11.52
C ARG A 482 -5.05 7.45 10.20
N MET A 483 -4.03 7.96 9.52
CA MET A 483 -3.47 7.37 8.30
C MET A 483 -3.01 5.93 8.57
N GLU A 484 -2.24 5.68 9.62
CA GLU A 484 -1.78 4.34 9.99
C GLU A 484 -2.97 3.40 10.27
N TYR A 485 -4.00 3.88 10.98
CA TYR A 485 -5.22 3.11 11.26
C TYR A 485 -5.95 2.70 9.99
N LEU A 486 -6.11 3.60 9.02
CA LEU A 486 -6.77 3.29 7.75
C LEU A 486 -5.93 2.33 6.88
N THR A 487 -4.62 2.50 6.88
CA THR A 487 -3.71 1.72 6.04
C THR A 487 -3.53 0.29 6.53
N TRP A 488 -3.21 0.13 7.83
CA TRP A 488 -2.81 -1.17 8.38
C TRP A 488 -3.95 -1.84 9.15
N PRO A 489 -4.10 -3.19 9.10
CA PRO A 489 -3.21 -4.16 8.45
C PRO A 489 -3.54 -4.46 6.97
N ARG A 490 -4.48 -3.74 6.34
CA ARG A 490 -4.87 -4.00 4.93
C ARG A 490 -3.71 -3.86 3.95
N GLY A 491 -2.81 -2.91 4.17
CA GLY A 491 -1.58 -2.75 3.39
C GLY A 491 -0.66 -3.98 3.44
N VAL A 492 -0.68 -4.72 4.55
CA VAL A 492 0.05 -6.01 4.67
C VAL A 492 -0.61 -7.09 3.80
N ALA A 493 -1.94 -7.14 3.77
CA ALA A 493 -2.68 -8.05 2.87
C ALA A 493 -2.40 -7.71 1.40
N ALA A 494 -2.35 -6.42 1.07
CA ALA A 494 -1.97 -5.93 -0.24
C ALA A 494 -0.56 -6.40 -0.66
N ALA A 495 0.41 -6.36 0.25
CA ALA A 495 1.77 -6.82 -0.05
C ALA A 495 1.82 -8.29 -0.51
N GLU A 496 1.04 -9.17 0.12
CA GLU A 496 0.97 -10.58 -0.30
C GLU A 496 0.27 -10.75 -1.66
N VAL A 497 -0.68 -9.89 -2.01
CA VAL A 497 -1.31 -9.88 -3.35
C VAL A 497 -0.27 -9.58 -4.45
N GLY A 498 0.63 -8.63 -4.21
CA GLY A 498 1.64 -8.23 -5.18
C GLY A 498 2.83 -9.18 -5.30
N TRP A 499 3.16 -9.85 -4.22
CA TRP A 499 4.36 -10.70 -4.13
C TRP A 499 4.07 -12.16 -4.43
N THR A 500 3.05 -12.73 -3.78
CA THR A 500 2.83 -14.18 -3.75
C THR A 500 2.02 -14.65 -4.95
N ALA A 501 2.45 -15.75 -5.58
CA ALA A 501 1.71 -16.37 -6.67
C ALA A 501 0.30 -16.80 -6.20
N ARG A 502 -0.69 -16.76 -7.12
CA ARG A 502 -2.10 -17.05 -6.82
C ARG A 502 -2.28 -18.37 -6.08
N ASP A 503 -1.67 -19.42 -6.59
CA ASP A 503 -1.85 -20.79 -6.09
C ASP A 503 -1.18 -21.03 -4.74
N ASN A 504 -0.27 -20.14 -4.32
CA ASN A 504 0.37 -20.15 -3.02
C ASN A 504 -0.37 -19.33 -1.95
N LYS A 505 -1.38 -18.53 -2.34
CA LYS A 505 -2.18 -17.74 -1.41
C LYS A 505 -3.15 -18.64 -0.65
N ASP A 506 -3.20 -18.48 0.66
CA ASP A 506 -4.14 -19.14 1.55
C ASP A 506 -4.53 -18.18 2.68
N TRP A 507 -5.81 -17.84 2.76
CA TRP A 507 -6.33 -16.87 3.72
C TRP A 507 -6.14 -17.32 5.17
N ASN A 508 -6.32 -18.61 5.47
CA ASN A 508 -6.20 -19.08 6.84
C ASN A 508 -4.74 -19.06 7.30
N SER A 509 -3.81 -19.48 6.43
CA SER A 509 -2.37 -19.34 6.67
C SER A 509 -1.96 -17.86 6.79
N PHE A 510 -2.48 -16.97 5.94
CA PHE A 510 -2.20 -15.54 6.04
C PHE A 510 -2.64 -14.96 7.40
N ARG A 511 -3.87 -15.26 7.84
CA ARG A 511 -4.38 -14.82 9.15
C ARG A 511 -3.48 -15.29 10.31
N ALA A 512 -3.07 -16.55 10.29
CA ALA A 512 -2.19 -17.10 11.33
C ALA A 512 -0.84 -16.35 11.38
N ARG A 513 -0.23 -16.07 10.22
CA ARG A 513 1.02 -15.31 10.11
C ARG A 513 0.85 -13.85 10.49
N MET A 514 -0.33 -13.28 10.27
CA MET A 514 -0.68 -11.89 10.60
C MET A 514 -0.56 -11.61 12.10
N GLU A 515 -0.91 -12.56 12.98
CA GLU A 515 -0.75 -12.41 14.43
C GLU A 515 0.72 -12.12 14.84
N LYS A 516 1.65 -12.72 14.14
CA LYS A 516 3.08 -12.47 14.37
C LYS A 516 3.51 -11.13 13.76
N ASP A 517 2.90 -10.76 12.65
CA ASP A 517 3.21 -9.52 11.97
C ASP A 517 2.71 -8.29 12.74
N LEU A 518 1.54 -8.37 13.37
CA LEU A 518 1.07 -7.31 14.28
C LEU A 518 2.08 -7.06 15.42
N GLN A 519 2.72 -8.11 15.97
CA GLN A 519 3.79 -7.94 16.95
C GLN A 519 5.01 -7.21 16.38
N ARG A 520 5.30 -7.35 15.07
CA ARG A 520 6.37 -6.62 14.39
C ARG A 520 6.00 -5.15 14.21
N LEU A 521 4.75 -4.86 13.81
CA LEU A 521 4.21 -3.51 13.73
C LEU A 521 4.25 -2.80 15.10
N ASP A 522 3.90 -3.50 16.19
CA ASP A 522 4.04 -3.00 17.56
C ASP A 522 5.49 -2.60 17.90
N GLN A 523 6.49 -3.40 17.48
CA GLN A 523 7.90 -3.08 17.72
C GLN A 523 8.35 -1.82 16.95
N LYS A 524 7.76 -1.55 15.79
CA LYS A 524 7.98 -0.33 15.00
C LYS A 524 7.10 0.84 15.47
N ASN A 525 6.28 0.64 16.47
CA ASN A 525 5.32 1.63 16.96
C ASN A 525 4.38 2.14 15.85
N VAL A 526 3.93 1.23 14.99
CA VAL A 526 2.96 1.50 13.92
C VAL A 526 1.56 1.29 14.46
N GLY A 527 0.70 2.30 14.31
CA GLY A 527 -0.73 2.16 14.55
C GLY A 527 -1.39 1.25 13.51
N TYR A 528 -2.42 0.52 13.89
CA TYR A 528 -3.22 -0.26 12.95
C TYR A 528 -4.65 -0.42 13.47
N CYS A 529 -5.57 -0.80 12.59
CA CYS A 529 -6.96 -1.02 12.94
C CYS A 529 -7.09 -2.24 13.87
N HIS A 530 -7.46 -1.98 15.13
CA HIS A 530 -7.75 -3.04 16.09
C HIS A 530 -9.12 -3.70 15.86
N SER A 531 -9.99 -3.08 15.07
CA SER A 531 -11.30 -3.64 14.69
C SER A 531 -11.19 -4.92 13.86
N TYR A 532 -9.99 -5.29 13.40
CA TYR A 532 -9.69 -6.62 12.86
C TYR A 532 -10.12 -7.77 13.79
N TYR A 533 -10.13 -7.54 15.09
CA TYR A 533 -10.58 -8.50 16.09
C TYR A 533 -12.09 -8.48 16.37
N ASN A 534 -12.83 -7.56 15.74
CA ASN A 534 -14.27 -7.41 15.99
C ASN A 534 -15.08 -8.34 15.07
N VAL A 535 -16.19 -8.84 15.58
CA VAL A 535 -17.16 -9.59 14.77
C VAL A 535 -17.86 -8.62 13.81
N ILE A 536 -17.97 -9.03 12.56
CA ILE A 536 -18.76 -8.30 11.55
C ILE A 536 -20.16 -8.89 11.52
N VAL A 537 -21.18 -8.05 11.72
CA VAL A 537 -22.59 -8.40 11.61
C VAL A 537 -23.05 -8.08 10.19
N ASN A 538 -23.17 -9.11 9.36
CA ASN A 538 -23.70 -8.97 8.01
C ASN A 538 -25.20 -9.23 8.00
N PHE A 539 -25.98 -8.45 7.26
CA PHE A 539 -27.43 -8.64 7.14
C PHE A 539 -27.95 -8.28 5.75
N ASP A 540 -29.10 -8.85 5.38
CA ASP A 540 -29.80 -8.50 4.17
C ASP A 540 -30.43 -7.10 4.35
N ARG A 541 -30.03 -6.16 3.50
CA ARG A 541 -30.54 -4.77 3.54
C ARG A 541 -31.92 -4.64 2.87
N LYS A 542 -32.83 -5.57 3.14
CA LYS A 542 -34.23 -5.48 2.68
C LYS A 542 -34.97 -4.47 3.56
N GLU A 543 -35.94 -3.77 2.97
CA GLU A 543 -36.84 -2.87 3.72
C GLU A 543 -37.78 -3.63 4.67
N ALA A 544 -38.01 -4.92 4.40
CA ALA A 544 -38.96 -5.75 5.16
C ALA A 544 -38.24 -6.63 6.19
N LEU A 545 -38.74 -6.62 7.42
CA LEU A 545 -38.37 -7.54 8.49
C LEU A 545 -39.07 -8.93 8.32
N PRO A 546 -38.48 -10.01 8.84
CA PRO A 546 -37.22 -10.08 9.60
C PRO A 546 -35.98 -10.03 8.71
N HIS A 547 -34.87 -9.52 9.25
CA HIS A 547 -33.56 -9.59 8.57
C HIS A 547 -32.89 -10.94 8.78
N ASN A 548 -32.19 -11.40 7.74
CA ASN A 548 -31.30 -12.53 7.80
C ASN A 548 -29.90 -12.04 8.14
N VAL A 549 -29.35 -12.49 9.27
CA VAL A 549 -28.09 -12.04 9.82
C VAL A 549 -27.08 -13.16 9.83
N THR A 550 -25.85 -12.87 9.42
CA THR A 550 -24.69 -13.77 9.57
C THR A 550 -23.55 -13.04 10.27
N LEU A 551 -22.75 -13.79 11.02
CA LEU A 551 -21.62 -13.26 11.78
C LEU A 551 -20.32 -13.77 11.17
N THR A 552 -19.33 -12.88 11.02
CA THR A 552 -17.98 -13.24 10.56
C THR A 552 -16.92 -12.63 11.45
N LEU A 553 -15.78 -13.30 11.57
CA LEU A 553 -14.62 -12.83 12.30
C LEU A 553 -13.36 -13.27 11.58
N ASP A 554 -12.47 -12.34 11.31
CA ASP A 554 -11.24 -12.58 10.57
C ASP A 554 -10.05 -13.03 11.46
N TYR A 555 -10.31 -13.40 12.72
CA TYR A 555 -9.29 -13.88 13.64
C TYR A 555 -9.18 -15.42 13.61
N PRO A 556 -7.98 -16.00 13.43
CA PRO A 556 -7.81 -17.47 13.39
C PRO A 556 -8.15 -18.11 14.73
N ASP A 557 -8.76 -19.29 14.69
CA ASP A 557 -9.10 -20.13 15.84
C ASP A 557 -10.01 -19.48 16.91
N ALA A 558 -10.63 -18.34 16.58
CA ALA A 558 -11.59 -17.72 17.48
C ALA A 558 -13.00 -18.30 17.26
N GLN A 559 -13.73 -18.42 18.37
CA GLN A 559 -15.16 -18.68 18.37
C GLN A 559 -15.94 -17.37 18.49
N ILE A 560 -17.00 -17.23 17.69
CA ILE A 560 -17.94 -16.12 17.84
C ILE A 560 -19.01 -16.55 18.84
N HIS A 561 -19.13 -15.81 19.95
CA HIS A 561 -20.25 -15.95 20.88
C HIS A 561 -21.21 -14.77 20.67
N TYR A 562 -22.50 -15.03 20.76
CA TYR A 562 -23.52 -14.02 20.51
C TYR A 562 -24.70 -14.10 21.45
N THR A 563 -25.50 -13.02 21.51
CA THR A 563 -26.80 -12.91 22.18
C THR A 563 -27.78 -12.20 21.25
N LEU A 564 -29.07 -12.44 21.46
CA LEU A 564 -30.17 -11.82 20.69
C LEU A 564 -31.08 -10.93 21.56
N ASP A 565 -30.76 -10.83 22.85
CA ASP A 565 -31.51 -10.09 23.86
C ASP A 565 -30.81 -8.82 24.34
N GLY A 566 -29.68 -8.45 23.69
CA GLY A 566 -28.87 -7.30 24.05
C GLY A 566 -27.97 -7.49 25.26
N SER A 567 -27.93 -8.68 25.88
CA SER A 567 -26.97 -8.98 26.94
C SER A 567 -25.53 -9.08 26.36
N GLU A 568 -24.52 -8.77 27.20
CA GLU A 568 -23.11 -8.82 26.77
C GLU A 568 -22.67 -10.27 26.57
N PRO A 569 -22.11 -10.63 25.37
CA PRO A 569 -21.61 -11.98 25.10
C PRO A 569 -20.42 -12.33 26.01
N THR A 570 -20.44 -13.54 26.56
CA THR A 570 -19.36 -14.14 27.34
C THR A 570 -18.89 -15.44 26.67
N SER A 571 -17.78 -16.01 27.13
CA SER A 571 -17.33 -17.33 26.69
C SER A 571 -18.33 -18.48 26.99
N LYS A 572 -19.42 -18.21 27.70
CA LYS A 572 -20.51 -19.15 28.00
C LYS A 572 -21.76 -18.90 27.16
N SER A 573 -21.82 -17.79 26.43
CA SER A 573 -22.93 -17.48 25.52
C SER A 573 -22.96 -18.47 24.33
N PRO A 574 -24.10 -18.58 23.61
CA PRO A 574 -24.18 -19.43 22.42
C PRO A 574 -23.05 -19.18 21.42
N VAL A 575 -22.48 -20.28 20.89
CA VAL A 575 -21.44 -20.23 19.87
C VAL A 575 -22.12 -20.19 18.49
N TYR A 576 -21.74 -19.21 17.67
CA TYR A 576 -22.17 -19.13 16.29
C TYR A 576 -21.48 -20.20 15.44
N LYS A 577 -22.25 -21.00 14.70
CA LYS A 577 -21.79 -22.13 13.91
C LYS A 577 -21.93 -21.91 12.39
N GLY A 578 -22.22 -20.69 11.96
CA GLY A 578 -22.43 -20.37 10.55
C GLY A 578 -23.92 -20.35 10.12
N GLU A 579 -24.84 -20.54 11.06
CA GLU A 579 -26.29 -20.46 10.80
C GLU A 579 -26.73 -19.03 10.43
N THR A 580 -27.80 -18.94 9.65
CA THR A 580 -28.48 -17.66 9.43
C THR A 580 -29.39 -17.36 10.60
N LEU A 581 -29.16 -16.25 11.29
CA LEU A 581 -29.99 -15.76 12.38
C LEU A 581 -31.14 -14.95 11.80
N THR A 582 -32.37 -15.25 12.18
CA THR A 582 -33.54 -14.47 11.78
C THR A 582 -33.85 -13.44 12.86
N CYS A 583 -33.71 -12.16 12.52
CA CYS A 583 -33.86 -11.02 13.44
C CYS A 583 -35.11 -10.20 13.13
N PRO A 584 -36.24 -10.41 13.84
CA PRO A 584 -37.39 -9.53 13.78
C PRO A 584 -37.13 -8.16 14.40
N LYS A 585 -38.09 -7.23 14.24
CA LYS A 585 -38.02 -5.88 14.81
C LYS A 585 -37.78 -5.91 16.33
N GLY A 586 -36.81 -5.13 16.79
CA GLY A 586 -36.45 -4.99 18.21
C GLY A 586 -35.43 -6.01 18.73
N VAL A 587 -35.01 -6.97 17.90
CA VAL A 587 -33.90 -7.87 18.26
C VAL A 587 -32.59 -7.11 18.30
N GLN A 588 -31.87 -7.22 19.40
CA GLN A 588 -30.55 -6.66 19.58
C GLN A 588 -29.51 -7.77 19.55
N VAL A 589 -28.81 -7.89 18.41
CA VAL A 589 -27.70 -8.82 18.27
C VAL A 589 -26.46 -8.20 18.89
N LYS A 590 -25.84 -8.89 19.85
CA LYS A 590 -24.48 -8.61 20.30
C LYS A 590 -23.59 -9.80 20.01
N ALA A 591 -22.38 -9.55 19.50
CA ALA A 591 -21.44 -10.61 19.15
C ALA A 591 -20.01 -10.22 19.49
N ARG A 592 -19.22 -11.18 19.96
CA ARG A 592 -17.82 -10.99 20.29
C ARG A 592 -17.01 -12.25 20.02
N GLY A 593 -15.75 -12.07 19.59
CA GLY A 593 -14.80 -13.16 19.42
C GLY A 593 -14.19 -13.61 20.76
N PHE A 594 -13.92 -14.89 20.89
CA PHE A 594 -13.17 -15.47 22.00
C PHE A 594 -12.14 -16.45 21.49
N ASN A 595 -10.91 -16.41 22.01
CA ASN A 595 -9.89 -17.40 21.66
C ASN A 595 -10.14 -18.75 22.37
N ALA A 596 -9.34 -19.77 22.03
CA ALA A 596 -9.47 -21.11 22.59
C ALA A 596 -9.38 -21.18 24.13
N ASN A 597 -8.77 -20.18 24.78
CA ASN A 597 -8.69 -20.08 26.24
C ASN A 597 -9.88 -19.30 26.86
N GLY A 598 -10.88 -18.95 26.07
CA GLY A 598 -12.05 -18.20 26.51
C GLY A 598 -11.78 -16.70 26.79
N LYS A 599 -10.62 -16.17 26.37
CA LYS A 599 -10.31 -14.76 26.45
C LYS A 599 -11.03 -14.01 25.35
N ALA A 600 -11.74 -12.95 25.72
CA ALA A 600 -12.40 -12.05 24.78
C ALA A 600 -11.39 -11.35 23.86
N LEU A 601 -11.74 -11.23 22.59
CA LEU A 601 -11.01 -10.54 21.53
C LEU A 601 -11.78 -9.29 21.11
N GLY A 602 -11.05 -8.24 20.78
CA GLY A 602 -11.64 -7.00 20.32
C GLY A 602 -12.77 -6.43 21.20
N GLN A 603 -13.64 -5.68 20.57
CA GLN A 603 -14.83 -5.12 21.20
C GLN A 603 -16.08 -5.93 20.84
N THR A 604 -17.14 -5.81 21.63
CA THR A 604 -18.45 -6.36 21.27
C THR A 604 -19.04 -5.55 20.13
N THR A 605 -19.42 -6.23 19.08
CA THR A 605 -20.22 -5.65 17.99
C THR A 605 -21.69 -5.78 18.34
N GLU A 606 -22.45 -4.72 18.11
CA GLU A 606 -23.85 -4.61 18.45
C GLU A 606 -24.65 -4.08 17.27
N LYS A 607 -25.83 -4.68 17.00
CA LYS A 607 -26.77 -4.21 15.99
C LYS A 607 -28.21 -4.45 16.47
N THR A 608 -29.06 -3.42 16.36
CA THR A 608 -30.50 -3.50 16.63
C THR A 608 -31.24 -3.50 15.31
N PHE A 609 -32.20 -4.40 15.13
CA PHE A 609 -33.02 -4.58 13.94
C PHE A 609 -34.45 -4.10 14.15
#